data_e651b099ac285974d3df3e5887187970
#
_entry.id   e651b099ac285974d3df3e5887187970
#
_cell.length_a   1.000
_cell.length_b   1.000
_cell.length_c   1.000
_cell.angle_alpha   90.00
_cell.angle_beta   90.00
_cell.angle_gamma   90.00
#
_symmetry.space_group_name_H-M   'P 1'
#
loop_
_entity.id
_entity.type
_entity.pdbx_description
1 polymer ?
#
loop_
_entity_poly.entity_id
_entity_poly.type
_entity_poly.pdbx_seq_one_letter_code
_entity_poly.pdbx_strand_id
1 'polypeptide(L)'
;MSRRWARRLAAGLLLVLVAATELAAQRHLDRYDDTFRKYSKRFFGVGFDWRLFKAQGLTESNLDPAATSWAGARGLMQLMPSTFLAIQTRNPQFLSIDDDEWNIAAGVYHDRELWRMWRDDSVDAADHHRFMFASYNAGRVTILRAQGVARARALDPRLWASIEQVAPSVRRWRQAETLVYVRKISANIDRMDARGRVVRPLVLAP
;
A
#
# COMPACT_ATOMS: atom_id res chain seq x y z
N MET A 1 -20.70 -11.65 -49.00
CA MET A 1 -20.34 -11.88 -47.59
C MET A 1 -21.52 -11.49 -46.71
N SER A 2 -22.10 -12.42 -45.95
CA SER A 2 -23.32 -12.16 -45.19
C SER A 2 -23.02 -11.26 -43.96
N ARG A 3 -23.94 -10.34 -43.62
CA ARG A 3 -23.86 -9.48 -42.41
C ARG A 3 -23.61 -10.26 -41.12
N ARG A 4 -23.94 -11.54 -41.09
CA ARG A 4 -23.68 -12.45 -39.95
C ARG A 4 -22.20 -12.80 -39.80
N TRP A 5 -21.46 -12.98 -40.90
CA TRP A 5 -20.02 -13.23 -40.88
C TRP A 5 -19.23 -12.00 -40.39
N ALA A 6 -19.57 -10.81 -40.87
CA ALA A 6 -18.94 -9.58 -40.44
C ALA A 6 -19.16 -9.33 -38.92
N ARG A 7 -20.37 -9.61 -38.41
CA ARG A 7 -20.66 -9.50 -36.95
C ARG A 7 -19.87 -10.51 -36.12
N ARG A 8 -19.68 -11.76 -36.59
CA ARG A 8 -18.87 -12.75 -35.88
C ARG A 8 -17.39 -12.40 -35.85
N LEU A 9 -16.85 -11.87 -36.94
CA LEU A 9 -15.47 -11.38 -37.01
C LEU A 9 -15.26 -10.16 -36.09
N ALA A 10 -16.18 -9.21 -36.09
CA ALA A 10 -16.13 -8.05 -35.21
C ALA A 10 -16.20 -8.44 -33.72
N ALA A 11 -17.08 -9.37 -33.37
CA ALA A 11 -17.17 -9.89 -31.99
C ALA A 11 -15.88 -10.62 -31.57
N GLY A 12 -15.30 -11.43 -32.46
CA GLY A 12 -14.02 -12.12 -32.20
C GLY A 12 -12.87 -11.14 -32.00
N LEU A 13 -12.80 -10.09 -32.85
CA LEU A 13 -11.77 -9.04 -32.71
C LEU A 13 -11.91 -8.27 -31.39
N LEU A 14 -13.15 -7.94 -31.01
CA LEU A 14 -13.42 -7.25 -29.74
C LEU A 14 -12.98 -8.08 -28.53
N LEU A 15 -13.26 -9.39 -28.52
CA LEU A 15 -12.84 -10.30 -27.46
C LEU A 15 -11.31 -10.39 -27.36
N VAL A 16 -10.61 -10.44 -28.49
CA VAL A 16 -9.13 -10.46 -28.51
C VAL A 16 -8.56 -9.16 -27.97
N LEU A 17 -9.15 -8.01 -28.35
CA LEU A 17 -8.73 -6.70 -27.85
C LEU A 17 -8.95 -6.58 -26.34
N VAL A 18 -10.10 -7.01 -25.82
CA VAL A 18 -10.38 -7.01 -24.37
C VAL A 18 -9.39 -7.91 -23.64
N ALA A 19 -9.16 -9.13 -24.11
CA ALA A 19 -8.19 -10.05 -23.50
C ALA A 19 -6.75 -9.48 -23.51
N ALA A 20 -6.36 -8.80 -24.59
CA ALA A 20 -5.05 -8.18 -24.70
C ALA A 20 -4.88 -7.01 -23.71
N THR A 21 -5.92 -6.18 -23.52
CA THR A 21 -5.89 -5.09 -22.54
C THR A 21 -5.87 -5.59 -21.11
N GLU A 22 -6.62 -6.62 -20.78
CA GLU A 22 -6.59 -7.26 -19.46
C GLU A 22 -5.22 -7.88 -19.17
N LEU A 23 -4.63 -8.56 -20.15
CA LEU A 23 -3.29 -9.13 -19.99
C LEU A 23 -2.21 -8.05 -19.80
N ALA A 24 -2.30 -6.94 -20.51
CA ALA A 24 -1.39 -5.81 -20.36
C ALA A 24 -1.53 -5.15 -18.97
N ALA A 25 -2.76 -4.96 -18.50
CA ALA A 25 -3.05 -4.45 -17.17
C ALA A 25 -2.49 -5.37 -16.07
N GLN A 26 -2.69 -6.70 -16.21
CA GLN A 26 -2.16 -7.66 -15.25
C GLN A 26 -0.63 -7.65 -15.23
N ARG A 27 0.04 -7.61 -16.40
CA ARG A 27 1.51 -7.50 -16.48
C ARG A 27 2.05 -6.25 -15.79
N HIS A 28 1.35 -5.13 -15.90
CA HIS A 28 1.71 -3.92 -15.19
C HIS A 28 1.65 -4.13 -13.67
N LEU A 29 0.58 -4.74 -13.18
CA LEU A 29 0.38 -5.00 -11.75
C LEU A 29 1.37 -6.01 -11.17
N ASP A 30 1.86 -6.96 -11.96
CA ASP A 30 2.77 -8.03 -11.51
C ASP A 30 4.26 -7.68 -11.72
N ARG A 31 4.55 -6.57 -12.38
CA ARG A 31 5.90 -6.15 -12.76
C ARG A 31 6.89 -6.11 -11.59
N TYR A 32 6.43 -5.73 -10.42
CA TYR A 32 7.26 -5.50 -9.24
C TYR A 32 7.16 -6.60 -8.18
N ASP A 33 6.44 -7.69 -8.45
CA ASP A 33 6.16 -8.75 -7.47
C ASP A 33 7.44 -9.34 -6.88
N ASP A 34 8.44 -9.61 -7.71
CA ASP A 34 9.71 -10.18 -7.25
C ASP A 34 10.50 -9.19 -6.39
N THR A 35 10.42 -7.90 -6.68
CA THR A 35 11.02 -6.84 -5.88
C THR A 35 10.36 -6.75 -4.52
N PHE A 36 9.02 -6.76 -4.44
CA PHE A 36 8.30 -6.80 -3.18
C PHE A 36 8.60 -8.06 -2.35
N ARG A 37 8.65 -9.24 -2.98
CA ARG A 37 9.06 -10.49 -2.32
C ARG A 37 10.47 -10.41 -1.76
N LYS A 38 11.43 -9.92 -2.57
CA LYS A 38 12.82 -9.76 -2.19
C LYS A 38 12.97 -8.91 -0.93
N TYR A 39 12.37 -7.72 -0.91
CA TYR A 39 12.54 -6.78 0.21
C TYR A 39 11.65 -7.11 1.41
N SER A 40 10.48 -7.71 1.23
CA SER A 40 9.70 -8.31 2.31
C SER A 40 10.53 -9.37 3.04
N LYS A 41 11.09 -10.35 2.29
CA LYS A 41 11.94 -11.40 2.87
C LYS A 41 13.17 -10.81 3.57
N ARG A 42 13.80 -9.80 2.99
CA ARG A 42 15.01 -9.16 3.53
C ARG A 42 14.76 -8.46 4.86
N PHE A 43 13.66 -7.72 4.99
CA PHE A 43 13.43 -6.85 6.15
C PHE A 43 12.49 -7.45 7.19
N PHE A 44 11.57 -8.32 6.81
CA PHE A 44 10.59 -8.94 7.71
C PHE A 44 10.84 -10.44 7.93
N GLY A 45 11.62 -11.08 7.08
CA GLY A 45 11.94 -12.50 7.16
C GLY A 45 11.10 -13.38 6.24
N VAL A 46 11.47 -14.67 6.23
CA VAL A 46 10.76 -15.70 5.43
C VAL A 46 9.36 -15.90 5.99
N GLY A 47 8.36 -15.93 5.12
CA GLY A 47 6.97 -16.19 5.51
C GLY A 47 6.14 -14.93 5.82
N PHE A 48 6.74 -13.75 5.88
CA PHE A 48 5.96 -12.52 5.98
C PHE A 48 5.22 -12.26 4.66
N ASP A 49 3.95 -11.86 4.74
CA ASP A 49 3.10 -11.67 3.56
C ASP A 49 3.51 -10.42 2.76
N TRP A 50 4.30 -10.63 1.72
CA TRP A 50 4.79 -9.58 0.83
C TRP A 50 3.67 -8.82 0.08
N ARG A 51 2.47 -9.44 -0.04
CA ARG A 51 1.30 -8.82 -0.70
C ARG A 51 0.83 -7.56 0.04
N LEU A 52 1.12 -7.45 1.33
CA LEU A 52 0.89 -6.25 2.11
C LEU A 52 1.56 -5.02 1.48
N PHE A 53 2.82 -5.15 1.07
CA PHE A 53 3.58 -4.05 0.47
C PHE A 53 3.17 -3.78 -0.97
N LYS A 54 2.81 -4.82 -1.75
CA LYS A 54 2.20 -4.63 -3.07
C LYS A 54 0.87 -3.88 -2.97
N ALA A 55 0.00 -4.25 -2.02
CA ALA A 55 -1.27 -3.58 -1.75
C ALA A 55 -1.07 -2.12 -1.36
N GLN A 56 -0.04 -1.83 -0.59
CA GLN A 56 0.36 -0.47 -0.26
C GLN A 56 0.81 0.29 -1.51
N GLY A 57 1.73 -0.23 -2.32
CA GLY A 57 2.17 0.40 -3.57
C GLY A 57 1.03 0.65 -4.56
N LEU A 58 0.05 -0.27 -4.65
CA LEU A 58 -1.20 -0.06 -5.40
C LEU A 58 -2.01 1.12 -4.83
N THR A 59 -2.02 1.29 -3.52
CA THR A 59 -2.74 2.38 -2.86
C THR A 59 -2.02 3.71 -3.01
N GLU A 60 -0.68 3.71 -2.98
CA GLU A 60 0.17 4.90 -3.08
C GLU A 60 0.18 5.51 -4.49
N SER A 61 0.41 4.70 -5.51
CA SER A 61 0.66 5.18 -6.87
C SER A 61 -0.03 4.36 -7.96
N ASN A 62 -0.79 3.34 -7.62
CA ASN A 62 -1.21 2.29 -8.57
C ASN A 62 -0.01 1.62 -9.28
N LEU A 63 1.11 1.51 -8.59
CA LEU A 63 2.40 1.02 -9.09
C LEU A 63 2.94 1.84 -10.29
N ASP A 64 2.67 3.15 -10.32
CA ASP A 64 3.26 4.07 -11.29
C ASP A 64 4.61 4.59 -10.77
N PRO A 65 5.74 4.24 -11.42
CA PRO A 65 7.06 4.69 -10.99
C PRO A 65 7.29 6.20 -11.21
N ALA A 66 6.53 6.84 -12.11
CA ALA A 66 6.64 8.26 -12.39
C ALA A 66 5.74 9.13 -11.50
N ALA A 67 4.94 8.50 -10.61
CA ALA A 67 3.99 9.22 -9.77
C ALA A 67 4.70 10.24 -8.87
N THR A 68 4.17 11.46 -8.88
CA THR A 68 4.59 12.54 -7.98
C THR A 68 3.36 13.21 -7.40
N SER A 69 3.27 13.25 -6.07
CA SER A 69 2.14 13.93 -5.41
C SER A 69 2.34 15.45 -5.38
N TRP A 70 1.25 16.19 -5.15
CA TRP A 70 1.30 17.65 -4.94
C TRP A 70 2.22 18.07 -3.78
N ALA A 71 2.43 17.18 -2.79
CA ALA A 71 3.33 17.41 -1.65
C ALA A 71 4.79 17.03 -1.95
N GLY A 72 5.08 16.50 -3.15
CA GLY A 72 6.42 16.11 -3.57
C GLY A 72 6.82 14.67 -3.18
N ALA A 73 5.88 13.83 -2.76
CA ALA A 73 6.15 12.39 -2.59
C ALA A 73 6.35 11.73 -3.96
N ARG A 74 7.26 10.75 -4.09
CA ARG A 74 7.74 10.23 -5.36
C ARG A 74 7.72 8.71 -5.46
N GLY A 75 7.41 8.22 -6.65
CA GLY A 75 7.56 6.83 -7.10
C GLY A 75 6.51 5.87 -6.55
N LEU A 76 6.79 4.60 -6.70
CA LEU A 76 5.90 3.48 -6.42
C LEU A 76 5.32 3.48 -5.00
N MET A 77 6.14 3.83 -4.01
CA MET A 77 5.81 3.85 -2.59
C MET A 77 5.57 5.26 -2.04
N GLN A 78 5.48 6.28 -2.92
CA GLN A 78 5.21 7.68 -2.58
C GLN A 78 6.04 8.17 -1.39
N LEU A 79 7.35 7.99 -1.47
CA LEU A 79 8.27 8.45 -0.41
C LEU A 79 8.51 9.96 -0.52
N MET A 80 8.47 10.64 0.62
CA MET A 80 8.97 12.01 0.71
C MET A 80 10.49 12.01 0.54
N PRO A 81 11.08 12.96 -0.21
CA PRO A 81 12.53 13.06 -0.38
C PRO A 81 13.30 13.09 0.95
N SER A 82 12.79 13.78 1.96
CA SER A 82 13.41 13.83 3.30
C SER A 82 13.40 12.46 3.99
N THR A 83 12.31 11.69 3.83
CA THR A 83 12.21 10.32 4.37
C THR A 83 13.21 9.40 3.67
N PHE A 84 13.28 9.47 2.32
CA PHE A 84 14.23 8.67 1.57
C PHE A 84 15.68 8.99 1.97
N LEU A 85 16.05 10.28 2.09
CA LEU A 85 17.37 10.70 2.52
C LEU A 85 17.73 10.17 3.92
N ALA A 86 16.80 10.23 4.87
CA ALA A 86 17.01 9.68 6.21
C ALA A 86 17.21 8.16 6.20
N ILE A 87 16.53 7.43 5.29
CA ILE A 87 16.73 5.99 5.09
C ILE A 87 18.07 5.74 4.42
N GLN A 88 18.41 6.48 3.36
CA GLN A 88 19.66 6.37 2.62
C GLN A 88 20.88 6.59 3.51
N THR A 89 20.83 7.54 4.43
CA THR A 89 21.93 7.80 5.40
C THR A 89 22.29 6.53 6.20
N ARG A 90 21.31 5.68 6.50
CA ARG A 90 21.50 4.41 7.22
C ARG A 90 21.67 3.21 6.29
N ASN A 91 21.37 3.37 5.03
CA ASN A 91 21.42 2.35 3.99
C ASN A 91 22.04 2.96 2.71
N PRO A 92 23.36 3.21 2.67
CA PRO A 92 24.01 3.92 1.55
C PRO A 92 23.87 3.22 0.20
N GLN A 93 23.50 1.93 0.17
CA GLN A 93 23.20 1.18 -1.03
C GLN A 93 21.90 1.61 -1.72
N PHE A 94 21.01 2.35 -1.08
CA PHE A 94 19.82 2.90 -1.71
C PHE A 94 20.19 4.16 -2.49
N LEU A 95 20.34 4.03 -3.82
CA LEU A 95 21.03 5.03 -4.63
C LEU A 95 20.15 6.21 -5.02
N SER A 96 18.89 5.95 -5.40
CA SER A 96 17.97 6.99 -5.89
C SER A 96 16.53 6.70 -5.52
N ILE A 97 15.80 7.75 -5.15
CA ILE A 97 14.35 7.69 -4.92
C ILE A 97 13.57 7.41 -6.21
N ASP A 98 14.13 7.76 -7.37
CA ASP A 98 13.51 7.59 -8.69
C ASP A 98 13.86 6.25 -9.36
N ASP A 99 14.66 5.42 -8.71
CA ASP A 99 14.88 4.05 -9.13
C ASP A 99 13.79 3.16 -8.54
N ASP A 100 13.11 2.38 -9.39
CA ASP A 100 11.97 1.54 -9.03
C ASP A 100 12.30 0.59 -7.88
N GLU A 101 13.46 -0.06 -7.95
CA GLU A 101 13.88 -1.04 -6.95
C GLU A 101 14.20 -0.36 -5.62
N TRP A 102 14.93 0.76 -5.64
CA TRP A 102 15.29 1.47 -4.41
C TRP A 102 14.12 2.20 -3.78
N ASN A 103 13.15 2.64 -4.57
CA ASN A 103 11.90 3.22 -4.06
C ASN A 103 11.09 2.17 -3.28
N ILE A 104 10.90 0.97 -3.86
CA ILE A 104 10.25 -0.15 -3.16
C ILE A 104 11.05 -0.56 -1.92
N ALA A 105 12.36 -0.75 -2.07
CA ALA A 105 13.24 -1.15 -0.96
C ALA A 105 13.14 -0.19 0.23
N ALA A 106 13.19 1.11 -0.04
CA ALA A 106 13.11 2.14 0.99
C ALA A 106 11.72 2.21 1.64
N GLY A 107 10.63 2.05 0.85
CA GLY A 107 9.27 1.98 1.38
C GLY A 107 9.09 0.80 2.33
N VAL A 108 9.48 -0.40 1.91
CA VAL A 108 9.39 -1.62 2.75
C VAL A 108 10.33 -1.53 3.97
N TYR A 109 11.48 -0.90 3.83
CA TYR A 109 12.38 -0.63 4.97
C TYR A 109 11.72 0.34 5.98
N HIS A 110 11.06 1.40 5.49
CA HIS A 110 10.33 2.35 6.34
C HIS A 110 9.20 1.64 7.11
N ASP A 111 8.43 0.80 6.43
CA ASP A 111 7.42 -0.03 7.09
C ASP A 111 8.04 -0.93 8.17
N ARG A 112 9.24 -1.50 7.91
CA ARG A 112 9.94 -2.30 8.91
C ARG A 112 10.31 -1.50 10.16
N GLU A 113 10.71 -0.25 10.01
CA GLU A 113 10.98 0.63 11.14
C GLU A 113 9.70 0.92 11.93
N LEU A 114 8.62 1.27 11.23
CA LEU A 114 7.30 1.52 11.84
C LEU A 114 6.76 0.26 12.52
N TRP A 115 6.86 -0.90 11.87
CA TRP A 115 6.49 -2.19 12.45
C TRP A 115 7.21 -2.45 13.79
N ARG A 116 8.52 -2.22 13.83
CA ARG A 116 9.32 -2.39 15.05
C ARG A 116 8.89 -1.46 16.18
N MET A 117 8.48 -0.24 15.84
CA MET A 117 8.02 0.75 16.83
C MET A 117 6.67 0.41 17.46
N TRP A 118 5.89 -0.47 16.82
CA TRP A 118 4.59 -0.92 17.30
C TRP A 118 4.64 -2.32 17.93
N ARG A 119 5.84 -2.90 18.15
CA ARG A 119 6.00 -4.15 18.91
C ARG A 119 5.80 -3.89 20.41
N ASP A 120 5.71 -4.98 21.17
CA ASP A 120 5.74 -4.96 22.63
C ASP A 120 4.51 -4.30 23.25
N ASP A 121 3.36 -4.99 23.19
CA ASP A 121 2.07 -4.60 23.82
C ASP A 121 1.51 -3.22 23.48
N SER A 122 2.16 -2.47 22.58
CA SER A 122 1.71 -1.15 22.19
C SER A 122 0.50 -1.18 21.26
N VAL A 123 0.26 -2.30 20.58
CA VAL A 123 -0.90 -2.56 19.73
C VAL A 123 -1.29 -4.03 19.75
N ASP A 124 -2.54 -4.34 19.38
CA ASP A 124 -3.01 -5.70 19.19
C ASP A 124 -2.32 -6.36 17.98
N ALA A 125 -1.98 -7.65 18.10
CA ALA A 125 -1.27 -8.38 17.06
C ALA A 125 -2.05 -8.44 15.73
N ALA A 126 -3.38 -8.53 15.77
CA ALA A 126 -4.24 -8.55 14.58
C ALA A 126 -4.29 -7.18 13.88
N ASP A 127 -4.05 -6.11 14.62
CA ASP A 127 -4.11 -4.73 14.12
C ASP A 127 -2.73 -4.15 13.77
N HIS A 128 -1.65 -4.88 14.06
CA HIS A 128 -0.29 -4.38 13.95
C HIS A 128 0.03 -3.75 12.58
N HIS A 129 -0.38 -4.39 11.49
CA HIS A 129 -0.18 -3.84 10.14
C HIS A 129 -0.99 -2.56 9.88
N ARG A 130 -2.18 -2.39 10.50
CA ARG A 130 -2.99 -1.18 10.39
C ARG A 130 -2.31 0.01 11.07
N PHE A 131 -1.72 -0.20 12.24
CA PHE A 131 -0.92 0.83 12.93
C PHE A 131 0.34 1.20 12.12
N MET A 132 1.00 0.23 11.52
CA MET A 132 2.13 0.45 10.62
C MET A 132 1.74 1.33 9.44
N PHE A 133 0.72 0.94 8.66
CA PHE A 133 0.27 1.69 7.50
C PHE A 133 -0.29 3.08 7.84
N ALA A 134 -1.06 3.20 8.92
CA ALA A 134 -1.53 4.51 9.39
C ALA A 134 -0.37 5.43 9.75
N SER A 135 0.69 4.89 10.33
CA SER A 135 1.90 5.64 10.67
C SER A 135 2.73 6.03 9.45
N TYR A 136 2.73 5.21 8.40
CA TYR A 136 3.34 5.55 7.12
C TYR A 136 2.68 6.80 6.51
N ASN A 137 1.34 6.82 6.47
CA ASN A 137 0.57 7.90 5.87
C ASN A 137 0.51 9.18 6.76
N ALA A 138 0.19 9.03 8.04
CA ALA A 138 -0.09 10.17 8.94
C ALA A 138 1.10 10.57 9.84
N GLY A 139 2.15 9.75 9.85
CA GLY A 139 3.24 9.85 10.81
C GLY A 139 2.89 9.23 12.17
N ARG A 140 3.85 8.49 12.75
CA ARG A 140 3.69 7.77 14.02
C ARG A 140 3.20 8.65 15.16
N VAL A 141 3.70 9.90 15.27
CA VAL A 141 3.30 10.84 16.34
C VAL A 141 1.81 11.14 16.31
N THR A 142 1.19 11.14 15.13
CA THR A 142 -0.26 11.34 14.97
C THR A 142 -1.03 10.17 15.56
N ILE A 143 -0.58 8.93 15.28
CA ILE A 143 -1.23 7.73 15.80
C ILE A 143 -1.03 7.59 17.32
N LEU A 144 0.13 7.97 17.86
CA LEU A 144 0.34 8.04 19.31
C LEU A 144 -0.60 9.05 19.98
N ARG A 145 -0.90 10.18 19.35
CA ARG A 145 -1.91 11.12 19.84
C ARG A 145 -3.31 10.51 19.85
N ALA A 146 -3.66 9.74 18.82
CA ALA A 146 -4.92 9.02 18.76
C ALA A 146 -5.03 8.00 19.91
N GLN A 147 -3.97 7.25 20.19
CA GLN A 147 -3.92 6.36 21.36
C GLN A 147 -4.11 7.12 22.69
N GLY A 148 -3.52 8.32 22.81
CA GLY A 148 -3.71 9.19 23.98
C GLY A 148 -5.18 9.58 24.17
N VAL A 149 -5.87 9.94 23.08
CA VAL A 149 -7.32 10.25 23.11
C VAL A 149 -8.15 9.03 23.45
N ALA A 150 -7.79 7.83 22.91
CA ALA A 150 -8.48 6.58 23.23
C ALA A 150 -8.39 6.28 24.74
N ARG A 151 -7.19 6.36 25.33
CA ARG A 151 -7.01 6.18 26.79
C ARG A 151 -7.85 7.16 27.59
N ALA A 152 -7.88 8.43 27.21
CA ALA A 152 -8.67 9.46 27.90
C ALA A 152 -10.18 9.18 27.84
N ARG A 153 -10.64 8.35 26.90
CA ARG A 153 -12.04 7.91 26.75
C ARG A 153 -12.31 6.51 27.28
N ALA A 154 -11.37 5.93 28.02
CA ALA A 154 -11.44 4.56 28.54
C ALA A 154 -11.62 3.48 27.43
N LEU A 155 -11.07 3.75 26.23
CA LEU A 155 -11.00 2.80 25.13
C LEU A 155 -9.62 2.12 25.13
N ASP A 156 -9.56 0.85 24.70
CA ASP A 156 -8.25 0.17 24.55
C ASP A 156 -7.46 0.80 23.40
N PRO A 157 -6.33 1.49 23.67
CA PRO A 157 -5.54 2.18 22.67
C PRO A 157 -4.80 1.24 21.72
N ARG A 158 -4.77 -0.08 22.02
CA ARG A 158 -4.08 -1.09 21.22
C ARG A 158 -4.93 -1.62 20.07
N LEU A 159 -6.25 -1.37 20.10
CA LEU A 159 -7.18 -1.79 19.06
C LEU A 159 -7.33 -0.71 18.00
N TRP A 160 -7.27 -1.11 16.74
CA TRP A 160 -7.48 -0.20 15.61
C TRP A 160 -8.88 0.41 15.62
N ALA A 161 -9.91 -0.35 16.01
CA ALA A 161 -11.27 0.15 16.15
C ALA A 161 -11.37 1.35 17.11
N SER A 162 -10.59 1.35 18.21
CA SER A 162 -10.53 2.48 19.13
C SER A 162 -9.90 3.73 18.47
N ILE A 163 -8.89 3.52 17.64
CA ILE A 163 -8.25 4.61 16.87
C ILE A 163 -9.23 5.21 15.86
N GLU A 164 -9.98 4.39 15.12
CA GLU A 164 -11.02 4.85 14.20
C GLU A 164 -12.11 5.65 14.93
N GLN A 165 -12.56 5.19 16.09
CA GLN A 165 -13.57 5.85 16.89
C GLN A 165 -13.14 7.23 17.39
N VAL A 166 -11.88 7.41 17.79
CA VAL A 166 -11.39 8.68 18.31
C VAL A 166 -10.82 9.63 17.25
N ALA A 167 -10.61 9.13 16.04
CA ALA A 167 -9.97 9.87 14.95
C ALA A 167 -10.54 11.29 14.72
N PRO A 168 -11.88 11.51 14.72
CA PRO A 168 -12.46 12.85 14.54
C PRO A 168 -12.06 13.86 15.62
N SER A 169 -11.63 13.38 16.79
CA SER A 169 -11.25 14.21 17.93
C SER A 169 -9.74 14.49 18.04
N VAL A 170 -8.95 13.87 17.16
CA VAL A 170 -7.48 14.06 17.16
C VAL A 170 -7.11 15.32 16.38
N ARG A 171 -6.58 16.30 17.09
CA ARG A 171 -6.20 17.59 16.48
C ARG A 171 -5.08 17.42 15.44
N ARG A 172 -5.15 18.24 14.37
CA ARG A 172 -4.14 18.29 13.30
C ARG A 172 -3.89 16.92 12.62
N TRP A 173 -4.94 16.12 12.46
CA TRP A 173 -4.91 14.87 11.71
C TRP A 173 -5.94 14.92 10.58
N ARG A 174 -5.52 14.62 9.37
CA ARG A 174 -6.39 14.42 8.21
C ARG A 174 -6.92 12.97 8.25
N GLN A 175 -7.69 12.67 9.31
CA GLN A 175 -8.09 11.30 9.65
C GLN A 175 -8.81 10.58 8.51
N ALA A 176 -9.69 11.28 7.76
CA ALA A 176 -10.43 10.67 6.66
C ALA A 176 -9.49 10.08 5.59
N GLU A 177 -8.40 10.79 5.27
CA GLU A 177 -7.38 10.32 4.32
C GLU A 177 -6.70 9.05 4.84
N THR A 178 -6.20 9.08 6.08
CA THR A 178 -5.50 7.94 6.67
C THR A 178 -6.40 6.72 6.84
N LEU A 179 -7.64 6.89 7.30
CA LEU A 179 -8.58 5.78 7.48
C LEU A 179 -8.96 5.15 6.13
N VAL A 180 -9.16 5.98 5.09
CA VAL A 180 -9.40 5.49 3.72
C VAL A 180 -8.17 4.76 3.19
N TYR A 181 -6.97 5.26 3.44
CA TYR A 181 -5.71 4.64 3.05
C TYR A 181 -5.58 3.22 3.62
N VAL A 182 -5.74 3.05 4.93
CA VAL A 182 -5.68 1.73 5.58
C VAL A 182 -6.73 0.76 5.01
N ARG A 183 -7.98 1.24 4.82
CA ARG A 183 -9.04 0.41 4.22
C ARG A 183 -8.75 0.02 2.77
N LYS A 184 -8.18 0.92 1.96
CA LYS A 184 -7.79 0.62 0.57
C LYS A 184 -6.72 -0.46 0.50
N ILE A 185 -5.72 -0.43 1.39
CA ILE A 185 -4.69 -1.48 1.46
C ILE A 185 -5.35 -2.83 1.77
N SER A 186 -6.21 -2.91 2.79
CA SER A 186 -6.94 -4.14 3.12
C SER A 186 -7.76 -4.65 1.93
N ALA A 187 -8.52 -3.78 1.27
CA ALA A 187 -9.30 -4.13 0.09
C ALA A 187 -8.42 -4.62 -1.08
N ASN A 188 -7.24 -4.04 -1.27
CA ASN A 188 -6.30 -4.50 -2.28
C ASN A 188 -5.73 -5.90 -1.95
N ILE A 189 -5.47 -6.21 -0.68
CA ILE A 189 -5.06 -7.56 -0.24
C ILE A 189 -6.15 -8.58 -0.54
N ASP A 190 -7.41 -8.29 -0.19
CA ASP A 190 -8.57 -9.17 -0.39
C ASP A 190 -8.83 -9.48 -1.88
N ARG A 191 -8.34 -8.64 -2.77
CA ARG A 191 -8.43 -8.81 -4.23
C ARG A 191 -7.30 -9.64 -4.82
N MET A 192 -6.29 -10.00 -4.06
CA MET A 192 -5.15 -10.77 -4.53
C MET A 192 -5.28 -12.26 -4.21
N ASP A 193 -4.85 -13.12 -5.14
CA ASP A 193 -4.65 -14.53 -4.85
C ASP A 193 -3.37 -14.76 -4.03
N ALA A 194 -3.11 -16.02 -3.66
CA ALA A 194 -1.91 -16.39 -2.90
C ALA A 194 -0.58 -16.07 -3.64
N ARG A 195 -0.64 -15.88 -4.96
CA ARG A 195 0.50 -15.49 -5.81
C ARG A 195 0.65 -13.98 -5.95
N GLY A 196 -0.28 -13.19 -5.38
CA GLY A 196 -0.31 -11.74 -5.46
C GLY A 196 -0.95 -11.18 -6.73
N ARG A 197 -1.57 -12.03 -7.57
CA ARG A 197 -2.27 -11.55 -8.77
C ARG A 197 -3.61 -10.95 -8.36
N VAL A 198 -3.92 -9.78 -8.92
CA VAL A 198 -5.21 -9.12 -8.71
C VAL A 198 -6.29 -9.87 -9.50
N VAL A 199 -7.15 -10.61 -8.80
CA VAL A 199 -8.16 -11.52 -9.41
C VAL A 199 -9.57 -10.95 -9.44
N ARG A 200 -9.81 -9.81 -8.77
CA ARG A 200 -11.10 -9.12 -8.78
C ARG A 200 -10.90 -7.67 -9.19
N PRO A 201 -11.43 -7.23 -10.35
CA PRO A 201 -11.39 -5.81 -10.71
C PRO A 201 -12.15 -4.97 -9.68
N LEU A 202 -11.77 -3.70 -9.56
CA LEU A 202 -12.56 -2.73 -8.80
C LEU A 202 -13.95 -2.65 -9.44
N VAL A 203 -14.94 -3.25 -8.79
CA VAL A 203 -16.32 -2.81 -8.98
C VAL A 203 -16.39 -1.47 -8.23
N LEU A 204 -16.25 -0.37 -8.97
CA LEU A 204 -16.63 0.93 -8.43
C LEU A 204 -18.12 0.79 -8.11
N ALA A 205 -18.45 0.70 -6.83
CA ALA A 205 -19.82 0.85 -6.41
C ALA A 205 -20.31 2.24 -6.89
N PRO A 206 -21.52 2.34 -7.41
CA PRO A 206 -22.09 3.57 -7.93
C PRO A 206 -22.15 4.68 -6.88
#